data_d12f0d388ffdb43b08dc49c1a948d379
#
_entry.id   d12f0d388ffdb43b08dc49c1a948d379
#
_cell.length_a   1.000
_cell.length_b   1.000
_cell.length_c   1.000
_cell.angle_alpha   90.00
_cell.angle_beta   90.00
_cell.angle_gamma   90.00
#
_symmetry.space_group_name_H-M   'P 1'
#
loop_
_entity.id
_entity.type
_entity.pdbx_description
1 polymer ?
#
loop_
_entity_poly.entity_id
_entity_poly.type
_entity_poly.pdbx_seq_one_letter_code
_entity_poly.pdbx_strand_id
1 'polypeptide(L)'
;MPLSSSGLTVYLVSCVLNNEQPDRELVLKTDPRQLYTLAKAHSMLAVTAFALNKIGIREPNFEQAKTKALRKLALFEIERKKIFDALNNAEIWHCPLKGIILKDCYPMYGMREMTDNDILCDPEKMDDIKLIMEELGYECASFGECNHDIYSKPPCLEFEMHRSLFLRTEMPLCADYFDDVKNKLIAAGKYEYRFTDEDFYIYILAHEYKHFSHRGTGMRSLMDVYVFLNAHPNLDWNYINTELQKLKLTEYEKHSRNLAQKVFKNEALSEDETEQLMMYMDSSVYGTVRNMEYNSLTRKLDGKDTKGAKAKYFFNRFFLSGEALKNAYPFYYKHKYLLPILYIYRPIKGLITHPKGLARDTKRVVKYKSPKHRY
;
A
#
# COMPACT_ATOMS: atom_id res chain seq x y z
N MET A 1 14.40 -28.06 -9.92
CA MET A 1 15.39 -27.19 -9.24
C MET A 1 14.91 -26.93 -7.82
N PRO A 2 15.78 -26.87 -6.80
CA PRO A 2 15.34 -26.47 -5.48
C PRO A 2 14.78 -25.04 -5.60
N LEU A 3 13.57 -24.83 -5.06
CA LEU A 3 12.97 -23.49 -5.00
C LEU A 3 13.90 -22.58 -4.19
N SER A 4 14.10 -21.35 -4.64
CA SER A 4 14.73 -20.33 -3.79
C SER A 4 13.89 -20.14 -2.52
N SER A 5 14.48 -19.63 -1.45
CA SER A 5 13.72 -19.34 -0.21
C SER A 5 12.51 -18.46 -0.46
N SER A 6 12.60 -17.54 -1.41
CA SER A 6 11.49 -16.71 -1.88
C SER A 6 10.39 -17.53 -2.56
N GLY A 7 10.78 -18.41 -3.48
CA GLY A 7 9.83 -19.30 -4.17
C GLY A 7 9.14 -20.25 -3.20
N LEU A 8 9.86 -20.76 -2.19
CA LEU A 8 9.26 -21.61 -1.17
C LEU A 8 8.25 -20.85 -0.28
N THR A 9 8.54 -19.60 0.10
CA THR A 9 7.59 -18.81 0.87
C THR A 9 6.28 -18.62 0.11
N VAL A 10 6.38 -18.26 -1.18
CA VAL A 10 5.22 -18.11 -2.06
C VAL A 10 4.46 -19.42 -2.21
N TYR A 11 5.16 -20.53 -2.43
CA TYR A 11 4.57 -21.86 -2.55
C TYR A 11 3.81 -22.28 -1.27
N LEU A 12 4.39 -22.09 -0.08
CA LEU A 12 3.73 -22.39 1.19
C LEU A 12 2.44 -21.59 1.38
N VAL A 13 2.50 -20.30 1.06
CA VAL A 13 1.34 -19.41 1.13
C VAL A 13 0.28 -19.86 0.12
N SER A 14 0.67 -20.14 -1.12
CA SER A 14 -0.23 -20.67 -2.14
C SER A 14 -0.97 -21.92 -1.67
N CYS A 15 -0.25 -22.91 -1.16
CA CYS A 15 -0.86 -24.14 -0.66
C CYS A 15 -1.93 -23.86 0.41
N VAL A 16 -1.62 -22.99 1.40
CA VAL A 16 -2.56 -22.77 2.50
C VAL A 16 -3.76 -21.92 2.09
N LEU A 17 -3.59 -20.97 1.16
CA LEU A 17 -4.68 -20.18 0.60
C LEU A 17 -5.66 -21.04 -0.21
N ASN A 18 -5.18 -22.08 -0.88
CA ASN A 18 -5.98 -23.03 -1.65
C ASN A 18 -6.42 -24.27 -0.86
N ASN A 19 -6.21 -24.27 0.45
CA ASN A 19 -6.48 -25.41 1.31
C ASN A 19 -5.71 -26.69 0.94
N GLU A 20 -4.59 -26.57 0.24
CA GLU A 20 -3.69 -27.66 -0.14
C GLU A 20 -2.68 -27.96 0.97
N GLN A 21 -2.07 -29.15 0.91
CA GLN A 21 -1.03 -29.55 1.83
C GLN A 21 0.34 -29.32 1.17
N PRO A 22 1.24 -28.52 1.79
CA PRO A 22 2.59 -28.34 1.27
C PRO A 22 3.41 -29.63 1.28
N ASP A 23 4.37 -29.74 0.36
CA ASP A 23 5.36 -30.81 0.37
C ASP A 23 6.34 -30.61 1.54
N ARG A 24 6.28 -31.54 2.51
CA ARG A 24 7.09 -31.50 3.73
C ARG A 24 8.60 -31.61 3.43
N GLU A 25 8.97 -32.38 2.43
CA GLU A 25 10.38 -32.58 2.10
C GLU A 25 11.04 -31.33 1.50
N LEU A 26 10.31 -30.56 0.72
CA LEU A 26 10.77 -29.27 0.22
C LEU A 26 11.06 -28.29 1.37
N VAL A 27 10.18 -28.26 2.37
CA VAL A 27 10.34 -27.39 3.53
C VAL A 27 11.55 -27.75 4.37
N LEU A 28 11.75 -29.05 4.63
CA LEU A 28 12.87 -29.54 5.45
C LEU A 28 14.26 -29.31 4.84
N LYS A 29 14.33 -29.05 3.53
CA LYS A 29 15.59 -28.72 2.82
C LYS A 29 15.95 -27.23 2.89
N THR A 30 15.09 -26.38 3.47
CA THR A 30 15.27 -24.93 3.50
C THR A 30 15.65 -24.45 4.89
N ASP A 31 16.53 -23.46 4.97
CA ASP A 31 16.89 -22.81 6.24
C ASP A 31 15.68 -22.06 6.82
N PRO A 32 15.16 -22.43 8.00
CA PRO A 32 14.01 -21.76 8.62
C PRO A 32 14.22 -20.27 8.87
N ARG A 33 15.47 -19.83 9.06
CA ARG A 33 15.81 -18.41 9.30
C ARG A 33 15.57 -17.55 8.06
N GLN A 34 15.93 -18.08 6.89
CA GLN A 34 15.69 -17.39 5.62
C GLN A 34 14.19 -17.30 5.33
N LEU A 35 13.46 -18.38 5.52
CA LEU A 35 12.01 -18.42 5.39
C LEU A 35 11.33 -17.38 6.32
N TYR A 36 11.77 -17.34 7.59
CA TYR A 36 11.25 -16.37 8.56
C TYR A 36 11.51 -14.92 8.15
N THR A 37 12.72 -14.63 7.70
CA THR A 37 13.12 -13.27 7.30
C THR A 37 12.26 -12.77 6.14
N LEU A 38 12.03 -13.59 5.13
CA LEU A 38 11.19 -13.27 3.99
C LEU A 38 9.71 -13.11 4.38
N ALA A 39 9.16 -14.08 5.09
CA ALA A 39 7.78 -14.00 5.55
C ALA A 39 7.53 -12.75 6.41
N LYS A 40 8.49 -12.37 7.27
CA LYS A 40 8.43 -11.16 8.09
C LYS A 40 8.43 -9.89 7.24
N ALA A 41 9.28 -9.81 6.23
CA ALA A 41 9.38 -8.63 5.36
C ALA A 41 8.06 -8.31 4.64
N HIS A 42 7.24 -9.34 4.40
CA HIS A 42 5.98 -9.23 3.68
C HIS A 42 4.72 -9.35 4.54
N SER A 43 4.84 -9.36 5.89
CA SER A 43 3.74 -9.62 6.84
C SER A 43 2.98 -10.92 6.51
N MET A 44 3.75 -12.00 6.28
CA MET A 44 3.25 -13.34 5.93
C MET A 44 3.63 -14.39 6.98
N LEU A 45 4.09 -13.99 8.18
CA LEU A 45 4.51 -14.94 9.21
C LEU A 45 3.35 -15.84 9.66
N ALA A 46 2.19 -15.24 9.92
CA ALA A 46 1.03 -15.99 10.39
C ALA A 46 0.54 -16.97 9.32
N VAL A 47 0.34 -16.55 8.08
CA VAL A 47 -0.11 -17.44 6.98
C VAL A 47 0.90 -18.54 6.71
N THR A 48 2.21 -18.25 6.78
CA THR A 48 3.28 -19.26 6.64
C THR A 48 3.25 -20.25 7.80
N ALA A 49 2.99 -19.80 9.04
CA ALA A 49 2.83 -20.69 10.18
C ALA A 49 1.66 -21.67 9.99
N PHE A 50 0.52 -21.18 9.45
CA PHE A 50 -0.60 -22.06 9.11
C PHE A 50 -0.21 -23.14 8.07
N ALA A 51 0.58 -22.75 7.05
CA ALA A 51 1.08 -23.70 6.05
C ALA A 51 2.00 -24.76 6.66
N LEU A 52 2.95 -24.35 7.50
CA LEU A 52 3.86 -25.27 8.21
C LEU A 52 3.09 -26.23 9.12
N ASN A 53 2.07 -25.75 9.80
CA ASN A 53 1.24 -26.57 10.70
C ASN A 53 0.46 -27.67 9.96
N LYS A 54 0.04 -27.42 8.72
CA LYS A 54 -0.62 -28.46 7.89
C LYS A 54 0.24 -29.69 7.65
N ILE A 55 1.57 -29.54 7.67
CA ILE A 55 2.55 -30.62 7.49
C ILE A 55 3.22 -31.05 8.79
N GLY A 56 2.67 -30.66 9.94
CA GLY A 56 3.15 -31.04 11.26
C GLY A 56 4.45 -30.36 11.69
N ILE A 57 4.88 -29.29 11.02
CA ILE A 57 6.06 -28.50 11.40
C ILE A 57 5.59 -27.35 12.30
N ARG A 58 6.12 -27.30 13.53
CA ARG A 58 5.86 -26.24 14.51
C ARG A 58 7.18 -25.55 14.86
N GLU A 59 7.55 -24.55 14.08
CA GLU A 59 8.76 -23.75 14.31
C GLU A 59 8.43 -22.65 15.31
N PRO A 60 9.17 -22.50 16.45
CA PRO A 60 8.79 -21.63 17.56
C PRO A 60 8.56 -20.18 17.20
N ASN A 61 9.39 -19.60 16.33
CA ASN A 61 9.27 -18.19 15.93
C ASN A 61 8.00 -17.94 15.09
N PHE A 62 7.62 -18.88 14.22
CA PHE A 62 6.39 -18.81 13.44
C PHE A 62 5.15 -19.00 14.32
N GLU A 63 5.19 -19.93 15.29
CA GLU A 63 4.11 -20.14 16.25
C GLU A 63 3.89 -18.91 17.12
N GLN A 64 4.98 -18.27 17.58
CA GLN A 64 4.91 -17.03 18.34
C GLN A 64 4.29 -15.89 17.49
N ALA A 65 4.72 -15.75 16.24
CA ALA A 65 4.19 -14.74 15.33
C ALA A 65 2.68 -14.96 15.05
N LYS A 66 2.27 -16.20 14.77
CA LYS A 66 0.86 -16.58 14.59
C LYS A 66 0.04 -16.26 15.84
N THR A 67 0.51 -16.65 17.01
CA THR A 67 -0.18 -16.36 18.29
C THR A 67 -0.32 -14.86 18.51
N LYS A 68 0.72 -14.07 18.23
CA LYS A 68 0.67 -12.61 18.31
C LYS A 68 -0.34 -12.01 17.33
N ALA A 69 -0.38 -12.50 16.09
CA ALA A 69 -1.34 -12.04 15.08
C ALA A 69 -2.78 -12.32 15.49
N LEU A 70 -3.07 -13.54 15.98
CA LEU A 70 -4.39 -13.93 16.49
C LEU A 70 -4.84 -13.06 17.67
N ARG A 71 -3.96 -12.85 18.64
CA ARG A 71 -4.27 -11.98 19.81
C ARG A 71 -4.51 -10.54 19.40
N LYS A 72 -3.68 -10.01 18.50
CA LYS A 72 -3.86 -8.64 18.00
C LYS A 72 -5.18 -8.48 17.27
N LEU A 73 -5.53 -9.43 16.41
CA LEU A 73 -6.77 -9.42 15.67
C LEU A 73 -7.99 -9.45 16.61
N ALA A 74 -7.98 -10.33 17.62
CA ALA A 74 -9.06 -10.40 18.61
C ALA A 74 -9.21 -9.08 19.39
N LEU A 75 -8.10 -8.45 19.78
CA LEU A 75 -8.12 -7.15 20.45
C LEU A 75 -8.71 -6.06 19.53
N PHE A 76 -8.31 -6.05 18.25
CA PHE A 76 -8.89 -5.12 17.27
C PHE A 76 -10.41 -5.31 17.12
N GLU A 77 -10.90 -6.53 17.09
CA GLU A 77 -12.35 -6.79 16.97
C GLU A 77 -13.14 -6.30 18.17
N ILE A 78 -12.62 -6.54 19.38
CA ILE A 78 -13.24 -6.04 20.61
C ILE A 78 -13.28 -4.51 20.64
N GLU A 79 -12.16 -3.87 20.35
CA GLU A 79 -12.06 -2.41 20.41
C GLU A 79 -12.82 -1.74 19.26
N ARG A 80 -12.78 -2.32 18.05
CA ARG A 80 -13.57 -1.82 16.91
C ARG A 80 -15.06 -1.83 17.20
N LYS A 81 -15.57 -2.89 17.87
CA LYS A 81 -16.95 -2.93 18.29
C LYS A 81 -17.29 -1.75 19.21
N LYS A 82 -16.44 -1.45 20.21
CA LYS A 82 -16.66 -0.29 21.10
C LYS A 82 -16.67 1.04 20.34
N ILE A 83 -15.75 1.21 19.40
CA ILE A 83 -15.67 2.41 18.56
C ILE A 83 -16.94 2.53 17.71
N PHE A 84 -17.38 1.47 17.05
CA PHE A 84 -18.59 1.48 16.22
C PHE A 84 -19.84 1.76 17.06
N ASP A 85 -19.96 1.14 18.24
CA ASP A 85 -21.07 1.41 19.17
C ASP A 85 -21.09 2.91 19.57
N ALA A 86 -19.92 3.50 19.85
CA ALA A 86 -19.82 4.92 20.21
C ALA A 86 -20.15 5.86 19.03
N LEU A 87 -19.67 5.56 17.83
CA LEU A 87 -19.99 6.30 16.61
C LEU A 87 -21.49 6.23 16.28
N ASN A 88 -22.10 5.04 16.42
CA ASN A 88 -23.53 4.85 16.24
C ASN A 88 -24.36 5.68 17.25
N ASN A 89 -23.94 5.72 18.51
CA ASN A 89 -24.59 6.50 19.55
C ASN A 89 -24.47 8.02 19.31
N ALA A 90 -23.38 8.46 18.72
CA ALA A 90 -23.15 9.86 18.34
C ALA A 90 -23.76 10.22 16.97
N GLU A 91 -24.46 9.29 16.31
CA GLU A 91 -25.08 9.47 15.00
C GLU A 91 -24.06 9.78 13.87
N ILE A 92 -22.82 9.29 14.01
CA ILE A 92 -21.74 9.51 13.06
C ILE A 92 -21.65 8.32 12.08
N TRP A 93 -21.84 8.61 10.80
CA TRP A 93 -21.69 7.58 9.79
C TRP A 93 -20.23 7.15 9.63
N HIS A 94 -20.02 5.84 9.43
CA HIS A 94 -18.71 5.24 9.30
C HIS A 94 -18.73 4.01 8.40
N CYS A 95 -17.58 3.69 7.81
CA CYS A 95 -17.39 2.57 6.89
C CYS A 95 -16.03 1.90 7.16
N PRO A 96 -16.00 0.59 7.52
CA PRO A 96 -14.74 -0.15 7.64
C PRO A 96 -14.05 -0.29 6.30
N LEU A 97 -12.72 -0.21 6.31
CA LEU A 97 -11.89 -0.22 5.11
C LEU A 97 -10.86 -1.38 5.13
N LYS A 98 -10.25 -1.60 3.98
CA LYS A 98 -9.02 -2.42 3.78
C LYS A 98 -9.02 -3.74 4.57
N GLY A 99 -8.05 -3.86 5.48
CA GLY A 99 -7.80 -5.05 6.27
C GLY A 99 -8.96 -5.54 7.12
N ILE A 100 -9.83 -4.64 7.56
CA ILE A 100 -11.02 -4.98 8.34
C ILE A 100 -11.95 -5.90 7.52
N ILE A 101 -12.06 -5.67 6.23
CA ILE A 101 -12.89 -6.47 5.31
C ILE A 101 -12.08 -7.64 4.75
N LEU A 102 -10.87 -7.36 4.24
CA LEU A 102 -10.04 -8.37 3.56
C LEU A 102 -9.68 -9.57 4.43
N LYS A 103 -9.56 -9.42 5.76
CA LYS A 103 -9.24 -10.53 6.66
C LYS A 103 -10.25 -11.68 6.58
N ASP A 104 -11.51 -11.36 6.29
CA ASP A 104 -12.61 -12.34 6.21
C ASP A 104 -12.62 -13.09 4.86
N CYS A 105 -11.88 -12.62 3.86
CA CYS A 105 -11.66 -13.33 2.59
C CYS A 105 -10.59 -14.44 2.70
N TYR A 106 -9.80 -14.45 3.78
CA TYR A 106 -8.78 -15.50 3.99
C TYR A 106 -9.40 -16.79 4.52
N PRO A 107 -8.87 -17.97 4.13
CA PRO A 107 -9.45 -19.26 4.52
C PRO A 107 -9.55 -19.51 6.03
N MET A 108 -8.66 -18.91 6.82
CA MET A 108 -8.67 -19.12 8.28
C MET A 108 -8.43 -17.79 9.00
N TYR A 109 -9.12 -17.63 10.14
CA TYR A 109 -8.98 -16.48 11.02
C TYR A 109 -7.51 -16.26 11.45
N GLY A 110 -7.04 -15.04 11.31
CA GLY A 110 -5.68 -14.64 11.67
C GLY A 110 -4.60 -14.91 10.64
N MET A 111 -4.92 -15.46 9.46
CA MET A 111 -3.97 -15.56 8.35
C MET A 111 -3.49 -14.19 7.86
N ARG A 112 -4.40 -13.23 7.77
CA ARG A 112 -4.05 -11.86 7.43
C ARG A 112 -3.59 -11.11 8.68
N GLU A 113 -2.30 -10.80 8.73
CA GLU A 113 -1.74 -9.96 9.79
C GLU A 113 -2.26 -8.52 9.68
N MET A 114 -2.78 -7.98 10.78
CA MET A 114 -3.29 -6.62 10.89
C MET A 114 -2.27 -5.71 11.56
N THR A 115 -2.01 -4.55 10.96
CA THR A 115 -1.13 -3.51 11.53
C THR A 115 -1.96 -2.45 12.23
N ASP A 116 -3.01 -2.04 11.58
CA ASP A 116 -3.91 -0.92 11.85
C ASP A 116 -5.36 -1.32 11.53
N ASN A 117 -6.30 -0.46 11.88
CA ASN A 117 -7.68 -0.54 11.42
C ASN A 117 -8.07 0.80 10.81
N ASP A 118 -8.42 0.77 9.52
CA ASP A 118 -8.84 1.93 8.76
C ASP A 118 -10.36 2.04 8.76
N ILE A 119 -10.88 3.20 9.13
CA ILE A 119 -12.32 3.48 9.19
C ILE A 119 -12.57 4.83 8.51
N LEU A 120 -13.36 4.83 7.43
CA LEU A 120 -13.83 6.06 6.81
C LEU A 120 -14.99 6.60 7.64
N CYS A 121 -14.97 7.89 7.92
CA CYS A 121 -15.95 8.54 8.79
C CYS A 121 -16.48 9.84 8.17
N ASP A 122 -17.52 10.37 8.79
CA ASP A 122 -18.04 11.68 8.46
C ASP A 122 -16.95 12.77 8.57
N PRO A 123 -16.54 13.41 7.46
CA PRO A 123 -15.48 14.41 7.50
C PRO A 123 -15.85 15.67 8.29
N GLU A 124 -17.16 15.94 8.47
CA GLU A 124 -17.64 17.08 9.24
C GLU A 124 -17.66 16.82 10.76
N LYS A 125 -17.43 15.56 11.16
CA LYS A 125 -17.51 15.07 12.55
C LYS A 125 -16.15 14.66 13.14
N MET A 126 -15.04 15.03 12.52
CA MET A 126 -13.71 14.58 12.98
C MET A 126 -13.34 15.09 14.38
N ASP A 127 -13.80 16.28 14.78
CA ASP A 127 -13.60 16.79 16.14
C ASP A 127 -14.41 15.99 17.17
N ASP A 128 -15.66 15.62 16.86
CA ASP A 128 -16.49 14.76 17.71
C ASP A 128 -15.87 13.35 17.82
N ILE A 129 -15.35 12.80 16.72
CA ILE A 129 -14.64 11.52 16.69
C ILE A 129 -13.40 11.54 17.58
N LYS A 130 -12.66 12.65 17.58
CA LYS A 130 -11.49 12.80 18.44
C LYS A 130 -11.88 12.68 19.91
N LEU A 131 -12.92 13.35 20.34
CA LEU A 131 -13.40 13.29 21.72
C LEU A 131 -13.83 11.85 22.08
N ILE A 132 -14.55 11.17 21.20
CA ILE A 132 -14.98 9.78 21.38
C ILE A 132 -13.75 8.86 21.54
N MET A 133 -12.73 9.01 20.68
CA MET A 133 -11.52 8.19 20.75
C MET A 133 -10.73 8.44 22.05
N GLU A 134 -10.63 9.70 22.49
CA GLU A 134 -9.99 10.07 23.76
C GLU A 134 -10.77 9.50 24.97
N GLU A 135 -12.10 9.54 24.97
CA GLU A 135 -12.95 8.92 26.00
C GLU A 135 -12.80 7.40 26.06
N LEU A 136 -12.57 6.75 24.89
CA LEU A 136 -12.27 5.33 24.81
C LEU A 136 -10.82 4.98 25.22
N GLY A 137 -10.03 5.97 25.62
CA GLY A 137 -8.66 5.83 26.11
C GLY A 137 -7.60 5.70 25.02
N TYR A 138 -7.86 6.24 23.84
CA TYR A 138 -6.88 6.37 22.77
C TYR A 138 -6.11 7.68 22.85
N GLU A 139 -4.82 7.64 22.54
CA GLU A 139 -3.99 8.84 22.36
C GLU A 139 -4.03 9.23 20.88
N CYS A 140 -4.27 10.51 20.60
CA CYS A 140 -4.23 11.06 19.25
C CYS A 140 -2.77 11.33 18.86
N ALA A 141 -2.22 10.54 17.96
CA ALA A 141 -0.84 10.67 17.47
C ALA A 141 -0.71 11.71 16.35
N SER A 142 -1.76 11.87 15.50
CA SER A 142 -1.81 12.88 14.44
C SER A 142 -3.25 13.28 14.18
N PHE A 143 -3.53 14.60 14.04
CA PHE A 143 -4.85 15.14 13.79
C PHE A 143 -4.82 16.27 12.76
N GLY A 144 -5.63 16.16 11.71
CA GLY A 144 -5.78 17.19 10.69
C GLY A 144 -4.61 17.36 9.72
N GLU A 145 -3.57 16.54 9.80
CA GLU A 145 -2.36 16.67 8.98
C GLU A 145 -2.50 16.03 7.58
N CYS A 146 -3.27 14.95 7.51
CA CYS A 146 -3.44 14.14 6.30
C CYS A 146 -4.92 13.84 6.03
N ASN A 147 -5.21 12.86 5.17
CA ASN A 147 -6.55 12.37 4.90
C ASN A 147 -7.12 11.46 6.00
N HIS A 148 -6.35 11.16 7.04
CA HIS A 148 -6.75 10.40 8.22
C HIS A 148 -6.08 10.94 9.48
N ASP A 149 -6.69 10.65 10.61
CA ASP A 149 -6.17 10.91 11.94
C ASP A 149 -5.78 9.59 12.59
N ILE A 150 -4.67 9.58 13.33
CA ILE A 150 -4.09 8.36 13.90
C ILE A 150 -4.32 8.34 15.41
N TYR A 151 -4.90 7.25 15.88
CA TYR A 151 -5.18 6.99 17.29
C TYR A 151 -4.53 5.70 17.75
N SER A 152 -3.77 5.76 18.84
CA SER A 152 -3.06 4.61 19.38
C SER A 152 -3.49 4.29 20.81
N LYS A 153 -3.47 3.00 21.17
CA LYS A 153 -3.76 2.51 22.52
C LYS A 153 -2.88 1.29 22.82
N PRO A 154 -2.15 1.29 23.95
CA PRO A 154 -1.40 0.11 24.36
C PRO A 154 -2.29 -1.14 24.48
N PRO A 155 -1.73 -2.35 24.24
CA PRO A 155 -0.34 -2.62 23.93
C PRO A 155 0.06 -2.52 22.46
N CYS A 156 -0.89 -2.46 21.51
CA CYS A 156 -0.57 -2.55 20.07
C CYS A 156 -1.71 -2.12 19.13
N LEU A 157 -2.66 -1.36 19.63
CA LEU A 157 -3.82 -0.94 18.84
C LEU A 157 -3.52 0.39 18.15
N GLU A 158 -3.85 0.45 16.86
CA GLU A 158 -3.77 1.65 16.04
C GLU A 158 -5.01 1.70 15.14
N PHE A 159 -5.71 2.83 15.17
CA PHE A 159 -6.85 3.12 14.34
C PHE A 159 -6.58 4.37 13.52
N GLU A 160 -6.86 4.30 12.23
CA GLU A 160 -6.82 5.42 11.29
C GLU A 160 -8.25 5.83 10.95
N MET A 161 -8.66 7.00 11.43
CA MET A 161 -9.98 7.57 11.15
C MET A 161 -9.87 8.47 9.92
N HIS A 162 -10.37 7.99 8.78
CA HIS A 162 -10.24 8.63 7.48
C HIS A 162 -11.37 9.64 7.26
N ARG A 163 -11.01 10.87 6.85
CA ARG A 163 -11.95 11.89 6.36
C ARG A 163 -12.11 11.84 4.84
N SER A 164 -11.14 11.24 4.14
CA SER A 164 -11.19 10.96 2.71
C SER A 164 -10.29 9.77 2.37
N LEU A 165 -10.51 9.13 1.24
CA LEU A 165 -9.75 7.92 0.84
C LEU A 165 -8.40 8.25 0.22
N PHE A 166 -8.30 9.37 -0.51
CA PHE A 166 -7.09 9.76 -1.24
C PHE A 166 -6.81 11.25 -1.10
N LEU A 167 -5.51 11.59 -1.04
CA LEU A 167 -5.05 12.97 -1.14
C LEU A 167 -4.98 13.39 -2.61
N ARG A 168 -5.56 14.55 -2.95
CA ARG A 168 -5.52 15.12 -4.31
C ARG A 168 -4.10 15.41 -4.79
N THR A 169 -3.18 15.70 -3.86
CA THR A 169 -1.76 15.91 -4.16
C THR A 169 -1.01 14.65 -4.57
N GLU A 170 -1.51 13.47 -4.17
CA GLU A 170 -0.89 12.18 -4.46
C GLU A 170 -1.60 11.44 -5.60
N MET A 171 -2.93 11.39 -5.56
CA MET A 171 -3.79 10.62 -6.45
C MET A 171 -4.99 11.46 -6.91
N PRO A 172 -4.79 12.50 -7.75
CA PRO A 172 -5.84 13.45 -8.08
C PRO A 172 -7.09 12.81 -8.69
N LEU A 173 -6.93 11.87 -9.64
CA LEU A 173 -8.09 11.18 -10.24
C LEU A 173 -8.88 10.34 -9.24
N CYS A 174 -8.18 9.65 -8.32
CA CYS A 174 -8.85 8.89 -7.27
C CYS A 174 -9.51 9.80 -6.23
N ALA A 175 -8.86 10.92 -5.87
CA ALA A 175 -9.43 11.89 -4.96
C ALA A 175 -10.72 12.50 -5.53
N ASP A 176 -10.73 12.88 -6.82
CA ASP A 176 -11.91 13.40 -7.49
C ASP A 176 -13.02 12.33 -7.62
N TYR A 177 -12.65 11.09 -7.92
CA TYR A 177 -13.59 9.98 -8.08
C TYR A 177 -14.31 9.58 -6.78
N PHE A 178 -13.60 9.67 -5.65
CA PHE A 178 -14.10 9.35 -4.32
C PHE A 178 -14.42 10.60 -3.48
N ASP A 179 -14.53 11.78 -4.07
CA ASP A 179 -14.80 13.04 -3.36
C ASP A 179 -16.12 12.95 -2.58
N ASP A 180 -17.19 12.48 -3.22
CA ASP A 180 -18.48 12.20 -2.60
C ASP A 180 -18.65 10.68 -2.35
N VAL A 181 -17.72 10.09 -1.61
CA VAL A 181 -17.66 8.66 -1.39
C VAL A 181 -18.91 8.09 -0.71
N LYS A 182 -19.59 8.87 0.12
CA LYS A 182 -20.79 8.42 0.83
C LYS A 182 -21.90 7.97 -0.13
N ASN A 183 -22.02 8.60 -1.30
CA ASN A 183 -23.00 8.20 -2.32
C ASN A 183 -22.65 6.88 -3.05
N LYS A 184 -21.43 6.37 -2.87
CA LYS A 184 -20.99 5.05 -3.37
C LYS A 184 -21.14 3.95 -2.32
N LEU A 185 -21.51 4.30 -1.10
CA LEU A 185 -21.68 3.36 -0.01
C LEU A 185 -23.13 2.91 0.10
N ILE A 186 -23.33 1.67 0.54
CA ILE A 186 -24.62 1.11 0.88
C ILE A 186 -24.75 0.96 2.38
N ALA A 187 -25.95 1.16 2.93
CA ALA A 187 -26.21 1.04 4.35
C ALA A 187 -26.03 -0.42 4.80
N ALA A 188 -25.25 -0.63 5.85
CA ALA A 188 -25.07 -1.90 6.54
C ALA A 188 -25.72 -1.87 7.94
N GLY A 189 -26.02 -0.70 8.48
CA GLY A 189 -26.69 -0.43 9.74
C GLY A 189 -27.29 0.96 9.75
N LYS A 190 -27.63 1.50 10.93
CA LYS A 190 -28.22 2.86 11.05
C LYS A 190 -27.23 3.94 10.60
N TYR A 191 -25.98 3.84 11.04
CA TYR A 191 -24.88 4.76 10.69
C TYR A 191 -23.66 4.01 10.16
N GLU A 192 -23.73 2.69 10.05
CA GLU A 192 -22.70 1.86 9.44
C GLU A 192 -22.97 1.71 7.95
N TYR A 193 -21.94 1.91 7.15
CA TYR A 193 -21.95 1.81 5.70
C TYR A 193 -20.88 0.84 5.22
N ARG A 194 -21.02 0.34 4.00
CA ARG A 194 -20.03 -0.47 3.32
C ARG A 194 -20.02 -0.17 1.82
N PHE A 195 -18.95 -0.49 1.16
CA PHE A 195 -18.93 -0.55 -0.30
C PHE A 195 -19.73 -1.76 -0.82
N THR A 196 -20.16 -1.71 -2.08
CA THR A 196 -20.43 -2.94 -2.85
C THR A 196 -19.12 -3.70 -3.04
N ASP A 197 -19.21 -4.97 -3.41
CA ASP A 197 -17.99 -5.78 -3.63
C ASP A 197 -17.15 -5.22 -4.78
N GLU A 198 -17.81 -4.70 -5.83
CA GLU A 198 -17.17 -4.05 -6.97
C GLU A 198 -16.46 -2.76 -6.57
N ASP A 199 -17.15 -1.86 -5.86
CA ASP A 199 -16.55 -0.59 -5.43
C ASP A 199 -15.43 -0.81 -4.42
N PHE A 200 -15.56 -1.83 -3.56
CA PHE A 200 -14.49 -2.22 -2.65
C PHE A 200 -13.26 -2.74 -3.41
N TYR A 201 -13.46 -3.56 -4.46
CA TYR A 201 -12.38 -4.02 -5.32
C TYR A 201 -11.65 -2.85 -6.00
N ILE A 202 -12.41 -1.90 -6.57
CA ILE A 202 -11.86 -0.68 -7.18
C ILE A 202 -11.06 0.12 -6.16
N TYR A 203 -11.58 0.27 -4.94
CA TYR A 203 -10.92 1.01 -3.87
C TYR A 203 -9.60 0.35 -3.43
N ILE A 204 -9.60 -0.97 -3.15
CA ILE A 204 -8.37 -1.65 -2.70
C ILE A 204 -7.30 -1.63 -3.78
N LEU A 205 -7.69 -1.74 -5.05
CA LEU A 205 -6.77 -1.68 -6.18
C LEU A 205 -6.16 -0.28 -6.36
N ALA A 206 -6.97 0.77 -6.26
CA ALA A 206 -6.50 2.16 -6.29
C ALA A 206 -5.54 2.44 -5.12
N HIS A 207 -5.83 1.91 -3.94
CA HIS A 207 -4.98 2.02 -2.76
C HIS A 207 -3.66 1.23 -2.93
N GLU A 208 -3.71 0.03 -3.49
CA GLU A 208 -2.51 -0.73 -3.83
C GLU A 208 -1.64 0.03 -4.84
N TYR A 209 -2.23 0.57 -5.90
CA TYR A 209 -1.52 1.37 -6.89
C TYR A 209 -0.85 2.61 -6.29
N LYS A 210 -1.48 3.27 -5.32
CA LYS A 210 -0.88 4.38 -4.56
C LYS A 210 0.46 3.94 -3.97
N HIS A 211 0.50 2.81 -3.27
CA HIS A 211 1.73 2.29 -2.67
C HIS A 211 2.72 1.81 -3.74
N PHE A 212 2.27 1.02 -4.70
CA PHE A 212 3.08 0.49 -5.79
C PHE A 212 3.80 1.60 -6.56
N SER A 213 3.07 2.66 -6.94
CA SER A 213 3.61 3.79 -7.71
C SER A 213 4.52 4.71 -6.89
N HIS A 214 4.48 4.70 -5.55
CA HIS A 214 5.32 5.53 -4.70
C HIS A 214 6.55 4.79 -4.18
N ARG A 215 6.37 3.78 -3.34
CA ARG A 215 7.44 3.09 -2.60
C ARG A 215 7.61 1.62 -3.00
N GLY A 216 6.72 1.12 -3.82
CA GLY A 216 6.51 -0.30 -4.02
C GLY A 216 5.58 -0.87 -2.95
N THR A 217 5.09 -2.07 -3.19
CA THR A 217 4.26 -2.83 -2.25
C THR A 217 4.74 -4.28 -2.19
N GLY A 218 4.46 -4.96 -1.09
CA GLY A 218 4.91 -6.34 -0.87
C GLY A 218 3.91 -7.39 -1.35
N MET A 219 4.28 -8.65 -1.22
CA MET A 219 3.48 -9.82 -1.62
C MET A 219 2.08 -9.85 -0.99
N ARG A 220 1.89 -9.20 0.17
CA ARG A 220 0.58 -9.15 0.82
C ARG A 220 -0.50 -8.51 -0.07
N SER A 221 -0.14 -7.50 -0.87
CA SER A 221 -1.10 -6.88 -1.79
C SER A 221 -1.61 -7.86 -2.84
N LEU A 222 -0.74 -8.66 -3.43
CA LEU A 222 -1.14 -9.71 -4.37
C LEU A 222 -2.00 -10.80 -3.68
N MET A 223 -1.68 -11.14 -2.41
CA MET A 223 -2.51 -12.06 -1.63
C MET A 223 -3.90 -11.50 -1.40
N ASP A 224 -4.01 -10.23 -0.99
CA ASP A 224 -5.28 -9.55 -0.76
C ASP A 224 -6.16 -9.55 -2.02
N VAL A 225 -5.59 -9.25 -3.20
CA VAL A 225 -6.29 -9.36 -4.49
C VAL A 225 -6.75 -10.79 -4.76
N TYR A 226 -5.86 -11.78 -4.59
CA TYR A 226 -6.17 -13.18 -4.85
C TYR A 226 -7.33 -13.71 -4.00
N VAL A 227 -7.25 -13.50 -2.69
CA VAL A 227 -8.28 -14.02 -1.76
C VAL A 227 -9.62 -13.28 -1.93
N PHE A 228 -9.58 -11.98 -2.22
CA PHE A 228 -10.79 -11.22 -2.49
C PHE A 228 -11.53 -11.75 -3.71
N LEU A 229 -10.82 -11.95 -4.82
CA LEU A 229 -11.41 -12.47 -6.06
C LEU A 229 -11.98 -13.89 -5.89
N ASN A 230 -11.33 -14.72 -5.10
CA ASN A 230 -11.83 -16.08 -4.82
C ASN A 230 -13.06 -16.05 -3.91
N ALA A 231 -13.15 -15.11 -2.98
CA ALA A 231 -14.31 -14.92 -2.09
C ALA A 231 -15.51 -14.31 -2.85
N HIS A 232 -15.26 -13.54 -3.92
CA HIS A 232 -16.29 -12.83 -4.69
C HIS A 232 -16.23 -13.21 -6.18
N PRO A 233 -16.65 -14.45 -6.56
CA PRO A 233 -16.51 -14.92 -7.94
C PRO A 233 -17.47 -14.27 -8.94
N ASN A 234 -18.50 -13.57 -8.48
CA ASN A 234 -19.60 -13.05 -9.30
C ASN A 234 -19.56 -11.52 -9.47
N LEU A 235 -18.37 -10.91 -9.44
CA LEU A 235 -18.21 -9.46 -9.65
C LEU A 235 -18.68 -9.02 -11.04
N ASP A 236 -19.34 -7.87 -11.12
CA ASP A 236 -19.67 -7.22 -12.41
C ASP A 236 -18.41 -6.57 -13.02
N TRP A 237 -17.76 -7.35 -13.89
CA TRP A 237 -16.56 -6.90 -14.59
C TRP A 237 -16.82 -5.78 -15.60
N ASN A 238 -18.04 -5.63 -16.12
CA ASN A 238 -18.38 -4.52 -17.00
C ASN A 238 -18.38 -3.21 -16.23
N TYR A 239 -19.00 -3.22 -15.05
CA TYR A 239 -18.95 -2.09 -14.13
C TYR A 239 -17.52 -1.77 -13.70
N ILE A 240 -16.79 -2.75 -13.18
CA ILE A 240 -15.41 -2.58 -12.71
C ILE A 240 -14.51 -1.99 -13.82
N ASN A 241 -14.54 -2.55 -15.03
CA ASN A 241 -13.72 -2.06 -16.14
C ASN A 241 -14.07 -0.62 -16.51
N THR A 242 -15.36 -0.27 -16.51
CA THR A 242 -15.83 1.09 -16.80
C THR A 242 -15.30 2.09 -15.79
N GLU A 243 -15.37 1.74 -14.50
CA GLU A 243 -14.90 2.62 -13.41
C GLU A 243 -13.37 2.73 -13.38
N LEU A 244 -12.65 1.63 -13.62
CA LEU A 244 -11.18 1.63 -13.69
C LEU A 244 -10.64 2.44 -14.87
N GLN A 245 -11.39 2.54 -16.00
CA GLN A 245 -11.02 3.43 -17.11
C GLN A 245 -11.02 4.90 -16.68
N LYS A 246 -12.00 5.35 -15.89
CA LYS A 246 -12.08 6.71 -15.35
C LYS A 246 -10.85 7.02 -14.47
N LEU A 247 -10.38 6.03 -13.72
CA LEU A 247 -9.21 6.10 -12.83
C LEU A 247 -7.88 5.91 -13.56
N LYS A 248 -7.89 5.48 -14.83
CA LYS A 248 -6.71 5.07 -15.62
C LYS A 248 -5.94 3.91 -14.96
N LEU A 249 -6.64 3.00 -14.31
CA LEU A 249 -6.05 1.85 -13.60
C LEU A 249 -6.29 0.50 -14.29
N THR A 250 -6.93 0.47 -15.45
CA THR A 250 -7.31 -0.77 -16.17
C THR A 250 -6.12 -1.68 -16.45
N GLU A 251 -4.99 -1.13 -16.93
CA GLU A 251 -3.81 -1.93 -17.24
C GLU A 251 -3.14 -2.44 -15.95
N TYR A 252 -3.04 -1.59 -14.93
CA TYR A 252 -2.51 -2.00 -13.63
C TYR A 252 -3.32 -3.15 -13.04
N GLU A 253 -4.65 -3.03 -13.06
CA GLU A 253 -5.56 -4.07 -12.58
C GLU A 253 -5.34 -5.40 -13.28
N LYS A 254 -5.36 -5.41 -14.62
CA LYS A 254 -5.15 -6.64 -15.41
C LYS A 254 -3.85 -7.34 -15.03
N HIS A 255 -2.77 -6.58 -14.87
CA HIS A 255 -1.46 -7.13 -14.50
C HIS A 255 -1.43 -7.64 -13.07
N SER A 256 -1.94 -6.86 -12.09
CA SER A 256 -1.99 -7.26 -10.67
C SER A 256 -2.84 -8.52 -10.50
N ARG A 257 -4.04 -8.53 -11.09
CA ARG A 257 -4.94 -9.69 -11.05
C ARG A 257 -4.35 -10.94 -11.70
N ASN A 258 -3.81 -10.81 -12.91
CA ASN A 258 -3.21 -11.93 -13.62
C ASN A 258 -2.02 -12.51 -12.84
N LEU A 259 -1.14 -11.64 -12.34
CA LEU A 259 0.01 -12.06 -11.54
C LEU A 259 -0.42 -12.74 -10.24
N ALA A 260 -1.39 -12.17 -9.51
CA ALA A 260 -1.92 -12.76 -8.29
C ALA A 260 -2.51 -14.16 -8.53
N GLN A 261 -3.32 -14.31 -9.59
CA GLN A 261 -3.92 -15.61 -9.96
C GLN A 261 -2.85 -16.65 -10.30
N LYS A 262 -1.88 -16.33 -11.15
CA LYS A 262 -0.83 -17.27 -11.56
C LYS A 262 0.08 -17.66 -10.39
N VAL A 263 0.50 -16.66 -9.60
CA VAL A 263 1.42 -16.89 -8.47
C VAL A 263 0.77 -17.81 -7.43
N PHE A 264 -0.46 -17.53 -7.02
CA PHE A 264 -1.11 -18.32 -5.98
C PHE A 264 -1.84 -19.58 -6.48
N LYS A 265 -1.91 -19.80 -7.79
CA LYS A 265 -2.27 -21.10 -8.39
C LYS A 265 -1.05 -21.95 -8.77
N ASN A 266 0.16 -21.48 -8.45
CA ASN A 266 1.43 -22.14 -8.83
C ASN A 266 1.56 -22.36 -10.37
N GLU A 267 1.02 -21.46 -11.18
CA GLU A 267 1.14 -21.51 -12.64
C GLU A 267 2.51 -20.98 -13.10
N ALA A 268 2.90 -21.37 -14.30
CA ALA A 268 4.15 -20.90 -14.89
C ALA A 268 4.04 -19.39 -15.23
N LEU A 269 5.06 -18.64 -14.83
CA LEU A 269 5.19 -17.22 -15.13
C LEU A 269 6.04 -16.99 -16.37
N SER A 270 5.66 -16.02 -17.20
CA SER A 270 6.54 -15.49 -18.25
C SER A 270 7.74 -14.74 -17.65
N GLU A 271 8.72 -14.38 -18.47
CA GLU A 271 9.86 -13.57 -18.03
C GLU A 271 9.41 -12.23 -17.44
N ASP A 272 8.45 -11.55 -18.09
CA ASP A 272 7.90 -10.28 -17.64
C ASP A 272 7.14 -10.41 -16.31
N GLU A 273 6.31 -11.45 -16.15
CA GLU A 273 5.60 -11.74 -14.90
C GLU A 273 6.57 -12.10 -13.77
N THR A 274 7.64 -12.81 -14.08
CA THR A 274 8.70 -13.11 -13.13
C THR A 274 9.41 -11.84 -12.69
N GLU A 275 9.73 -10.92 -13.60
CA GLU A 275 10.33 -9.62 -13.27
C GLU A 275 9.37 -8.78 -12.38
N GLN A 276 8.07 -8.78 -12.68
CA GLN A 276 7.06 -8.12 -11.84
C GLN A 276 6.97 -8.75 -10.46
N LEU A 277 6.92 -10.07 -10.34
CA LEU A 277 6.94 -10.76 -9.06
C LEU A 277 8.16 -10.37 -8.23
N MET A 278 9.33 -10.27 -8.85
CA MET A 278 10.55 -9.82 -8.17
C MET A 278 10.44 -8.39 -7.65
N MET A 279 9.70 -7.49 -8.32
CA MET A 279 9.45 -6.14 -7.80
C MET A 279 8.65 -6.18 -6.49
N TYR A 280 7.65 -7.05 -6.37
CA TYR A 280 6.92 -7.28 -5.11
C TYR A 280 7.80 -7.94 -4.05
N MET A 281 8.64 -8.91 -4.44
CA MET A 281 9.55 -9.62 -3.53
C MET A 281 10.69 -8.73 -3.01
N ASP A 282 11.19 -7.81 -3.83
CA ASP A 282 12.22 -6.85 -3.44
C ASP A 282 11.67 -5.68 -2.60
N SER A 283 10.34 -5.53 -2.57
CA SER A 283 9.66 -4.55 -1.74
C SER A 283 9.28 -5.19 -0.40
N SER A 284 9.32 -4.42 0.70
CA SER A 284 8.61 -4.81 1.91
C SER A 284 7.14 -4.39 1.81
N VAL A 285 6.30 -4.77 2.79
CA VAL A 285 4.89 -4.32 2.87
C VAL A 285 4.76 -2.80 2.76
N TYR A 286 5.71 -2.07 3.32
CA TYR A 286 5.74 -0.59 3.29
C TYR A 286 6.59 -0.01 2.16
N GLY A 287 7.02 -0.84 1.21
CA GLY A 287 7.95 -0.45 0.15
C GLY A 287 9.37 -0.21 0.64
N THR A 288 10.23 0.27 -0.25
CA THR A 288 11.62 0.57 0.06
C THR A 288 11.99 2.01 -0.31
N VAL A 289 12.96 2.59 0.38
CA VAL A 289 13.52 3.91 0.02
C VAL A 289 14.08 3.88 -1.40
N ARG A 290 14.68 2.75 -1.82
CA ARG A 290 15.19 2.57 -3.18
C ARG A 290 14.08 2.66 -4.22
N ASN A 291 12.94 2.00 -4.00
CA ASN A 291 11.79 2.05 -4.90
C ASN A 291 11.16 3.45 -4.91
N MET A 292 11.05 4.09 -3.75
CA MET A 292 10.58 5.48 -3.65
C MET A 292 11.44 6.43 -4.51
N GLU A 293 12.76 6.33 -4.40
CA GLU A 293 13.69 7.12 -5.17
C GLU A 293 13.59 6.83 -6.67
N TYR A 294 13.49 5.55 -7.06
CA TYR A 294 13.31 5.13 -8.45
C TYR A 294 11.99 5.64 -9.04
N ASN A 295 10.88 5.43 -8.36
CA ASN A 295 9.56 5.86 -8.80
C ASN A 295 9.44 7.39 -8.86
N SER A 296 10.02 8.11 -7.89
CA SER A 296 10.13 9.58 -7.94
C SER A 296 10.91 10.05 -9.17
N LEU A 297 12.00 9.37 -9.52
CA LEU A 297 12.78 9.68 -10.69
C LEU A 297 12.02 9.36 -11.99
N THR A 298 11.31 8.23 -12.01
CA THR A 298 10.45 7.82 -13.14
C THR A 298 9.39 8.87 -13.44
N ARG A 299 8.69 9.39 -12.43
CA ARG A 299 7.71 10.47 -12.59
C ARG A 299 8.37 11.75 -13.14
N LYS A 300 9.51 12.14 -12.59
CA LYS A 300 10.24 13.36 -13.02
C LYS A 300 10.81 13.28 -14.46
N LEU A 301 11.04 12.07 -14.95
CA LEU A 301 11.54 11.79 -16.31
C LEU A 301 10.42 11.40 -17.29
N ASP A 302 9.15 11.46 -16.87
CA ASP A 302 8.00 10.91 -17.61
C ASP A 302 8.26 9.46 -18.06
N GLY A 303 8.96 8.67 -17.21
CA GLY A 303 9.39 7.32 -17.49
C GLY A 303 10.26 7.16 -18.73
N LYS A 304 10.93 8.22 -19.20
CA LYS A 304 11.84 8.20 -20.37
C LYS A 304 13.29 8.22 -19.93
N ASP A 305 14.12 7.33 -20.48
CA ASP A 305 15.56 7.29 -20.19
C ASP A 305 16.42 7.98 -21.27
N THR A 306 15.77 8.74 -22.17
CA THR A 306 16.43 9.47 -23.24
C THR A 306 17.33 10.59 -22.71
N LYS A 307 18.40 10.92 -23.46
CA LYS A 307 19.29 12.04 -23.13
C LYS A 307 18.52 13.35 -22.94
N GLY A 308 17.48 13.60 -23.78
CA GLY A 308 16.63 14.78 -23.70
C GLY A 308 15.82 14.85 -22.40
N ALA A 309 15.21 13.72 -21.96
CA ALA A 309 14.47 13.67 -20.69
C ALA A 309 15.40 13.93 -19.49
N LYS A 310 16.60 13.32 -19.49
CA LYS A 310 17.61 13.54 -18.45
C LYS A 310 18.12 14.99 -18.44
N ALA A 311 18.36 15.59 -19.60
CA ALA A 311 18.74 17.00 -19.72
C ALA A 311 17.62 17.92 -19.20
N LYS A 312 16.34 17.66 -19.56
CA LYS A 312 15.16 18.38 -19.05
C LYS A 312 15.04 18.29 -17.53
N TYR A 313 15.31 17.11 -16.95
CA TYR A 313 15.34 16.92 -15.49
C TYR A 313 16.36 17.85 -14.82
N PHE A 314 17.61 17.87 -15.30
CA PHE A 314 18.65 18.76 -14.76
C PHE A 314 18.29 20.23 -14.98
N PHE A 315 17.76 20.59 -16.14
CA PHE A 315 17.30 21.94 -16.42
C PHE A 315 16.24 22.37 -15.39
N ASN A 316 15.17 21.61 -15.21
CA ASN A 316 14.10 21.93 -14.25
C ASN A 316 14.59 21.95 -12.80
N ARG A 317 15.63 21.16 -12.47
CA ARG A 317 16.24 21.17 -11.14
C ARG A 317 16.98 22.46 -10.84
N PHE A 318 17.67 23.04 -11.82
CA PHE A 318 18.43 24.28 -11.66
C PHE A 318 17.57 25.52 -11.92
N PHE A 319 16.67 25.45 -12.89
CA PHE A 319 15.81 26.56 -13.32
C PHE A 319 14.37 26.34 -12.85
N LEU A 320 14.09 26.72 -11.61
CA LEU A 320 12.74 26.62 -11.07
C LEU A 320 11.79 27.62 -11.77
N SER A 321 10.57 27.15 -12.03
CA SER A 321 9.50 27.97 -12.60
C SER A 321 8.18 27.71 -11.90
N GLY A 322 7.17 28.55 -12.14
CA GLY A 322 5.81 28.35 -11.65
C GLY A 322 5.70 28.26 -10.11
N GLU A 323 4.89 27.32 -9.63
CA GLU A 323 4.64 27.12 -8.20
C GLU A 323 5.88 26.70 -7.42
N ALA A 324 6.76 25.90 -8.01
CA ALA A 324 8.01 25.49 -7.35
C ALA A 324 8.90 26.70 -7.02
N LEU A 325 8.95 27.69 -7.93
CA LEU A 325 9.64 28.97 -7.70
C LEU A 325 8.93 29.78 -6.63
N LYS A 326 7.60 29.87 -6.68
CA LYS A 326 6.77 30.61 -5.71
C LYS A 326 6.97 30.10 -4.30
N ASN A 327 6.95 28.78 -4.13
CA ASN A 327 7.05 28.14 -2.81
C ASN A 327 8.48 28.20 -2.25
N ALA A 328 9.50 27.92 -3.08
CA ALA A 328 10.88 27.86 -2.60
C ALA A 328 11.55 29.24 -2.48
N TYR A 329 11.17 30.20 -3.33
CA TYR A 329 11.78 31.52 -3.45
C TYR A 329 10.73 32.62 -3.73
N PRO A 330 9.80 32.91 -2.80
CA PRO A 330 8.69 33.84 -3.02
C PRO A 330 9.15 35.25 -3.38
N PHE A 331 10.28 35.70 -2.85
CA PHE A 331 10.87 37.00 -3.20
C PHE A 331 11.22 37.05 -4.70
N TYR A 332 11.93 36.06 -5.24
CA TYR A 332 12.31 36.02 -6.66
C TYR A 332 11.11 35.76 -7.58
N TYR A 333 10.08 35.09 -7.08
CA TYR A 333 8.82 34.93 -7.82
C TYR A 333 8.11 36.28 -8.05
N LYS A 334 8.13 37.18 -7.06
CA LYS A 334 7.61 38.55 -7.18
C LYS A 334 8.51 39.43 -8.03
N HIS A 335 9.83 39.25 -7.99
CA HIS A 335 10.83 40.07 -8.67
C HIS A 335 11.54 39.28 -9.77
N LYS A 336 10.79 38.92 -10.83
CA LYS A 336 11.27 38.02 -11.91
C LYS A 336 12.55 38.50 -12.63
N TYR A 337 12.82 39.77 -12.62
CA TYR A 337 14.07 40.35 -13.21
C TYR A 337 15.33 39.92 -12.44
N LEU A 338 15.21 39.42 -11.21
CA LEU A 338 16.33 38.90 -10.43
C LEU A 338 16.55 37.39 -10.63
N LEU A 339 15.73 36.70 -11.44
CA LEU A 339 15.86 35.28 -11.70
C LEU A 339 17.23 34.86 -12.24
N PRO A 340 17.92 35.62 -13.13
CA PRO A 340 19.25 35.24 -13.56
C PRO A 340 20.25 35.11 -12.41
N ILE A 341 20.16 35.96 -11.38
CA ILE A 341 20.99 35.87 -10.18
C ILE A 341 20.70 34.58 -9.41
N LEU A 342 19.41 34.26 -9.22
CA LEU A 342 19.01 33.04 -8.55
C LEU A 342 19.49 31.79 -9.28
N TYR A 343 19.41 31.78 -10.58
CA TYR A 343 19.82 30.65 -11.44
C TYR A 343 21.34 30.40 -11.46
N ILE A 344 22.15 31.42 -11.18
CA ILE A 344 23.58 31.25 -10.95
C ILE A 344 23.85 30.84 -9.49
N TYR A 345 23.21 31.49 -8.55
CA TYR A 345 23.43 31.24 -7.12
C TYR A 345 23.07 29.80 -6.68
N ARG A 346 21.94 29.26 -7.15
CA ARG A 346 21.47 27.94 -6.72
C ARG A 346 22.41 26.76 -7.05
N PRO A 347 22.92 26.61 -8.27
CA PRO A 347 23.91 25.57 -8.58
C PRO A 347 25.15 25.67 -7.72
N ILE A 348 25.68 26.88 -7.54
CA ILE A 348 26.88 27.12 -6.73
C ILE A 348 26.61 26.76 -5.27
N LYS A 349 25.51 27.22 -4.70
CA LYS A 349 25.11 26.87 -3.34
C LYS A 349 24.96 25.36 -3.20
N GLY A 350 24.30 24.68 -4.13
CA GLY A 350 24.12 23.23 -4.11
C GLY A 350 25.45 22.45 -4.11
N LEU A 351 26.41 22.90 -4.91
CA LEU A 351 27.76 22.33 -4.96
C LEU A 351 28.52 22.50 -3.64
N ILE A 352 28.35 23.64 -2.97
CA ILE A 352 29.05 23.94 -1.72
C ILE A 352 28.38 23.23 -0.53
N THR A 353 27.04 23.30 -0.42
CA THR A 353 26.33 22.84 0.76
C THR A 353 26.03 21.33 0.74
N HIS A 354 25.82 20.74 -0.46
CA HIS A 354 25.40 19.33 -0.59
C HIS A 354 26.09 18.58 -1.74
N PRO A 355 27.45 18.60 -1.84
CA PRO A 355 28.16 18.02 -2.97
C PRO A 355 27.93 16.51 -3.13
N LYS A 356 27.92 15.76 -2.02
CA LYS A 356 27.66 14.31 -2.02
C LYS A 356 26.23 13.98 -2.48
N GLY A 357 25.25 14.80 -2.10
CA GLY A 357 23.85 14.67 -2.51
C GLY A 357 23.69 14.88 -4.01
N LEU A 358 24.31 15.93 -4.55
CA LEU A 358 24.27 16.24 -5.98
C LEU A 358 24.96 15.15 -6.81
N ALA A 359 26.13 14.66 -6.38
CA ALA A 359 26.84 13.58 -7.07
C ALA A 359 26.03 12.27 -7.08
N ARG A 360 25.39 11.91 -5.96
CA ARG A 360 24.52 10.73 -5.85
C ARG A 360 23.33 10.83 -6.80
N ASP A 361 22.68 11.97 -6.84
CA ASP A 361 21.51 12.23 -7.67
C ASP A 361 21.88 12.19 -9.18
N THR A 362 22.98 12.83 -9.56
CA THR A 362 23.51 12.77 -10.92
C THR A 362 23.79 11.32 -11.34
N LYS A 363 24.44 10.54 -10.49
CA LYS A 363 24.72 9.11 -10.76
C LYS A 363 23.45 8.30 -10.97
N ARG A 364 22.38 8.59 -10.19
CA ARG A 364 21.06 7.94 -10.32
C ARG A 364 20.38 8.27 -11.63
N VAL A 365 20.32 9.57 -11.99
CA VAL A 365 19.71 10.03 -13.25
C VAL A 365 20.43 9.44 -14.45
N VAL A 366 21.77 9.44 -14.44
CA VAL A 366 22.57 8.85 -15.54
C VAL A 366 22.30 7.35 -15.68
N LYS A 367 22.22 6.61 -14.55
CA LYS A 367 21.97 5.16 -14.52
C LYS A 367 20.50 4.77 -14.69
N TYR A 368 19.58 5.73 -14.65
CA TYR A 368 18.16 5.46 -14.78
C TYR A 368 17.86 4.80 -16.12
N LYS A 369 17.08 3.72 -16.06
CA LYS A 369 16.44 3.03 -17.20
C LYS A 369 14.94 3.16 -17.06
N SER A 370 14.24 3.38 -18.17
CA SER A 370 12.79 3.42 -18.17
C SER A 370 12.22 2.07 -17.70
N PRO A 371 11.13 2.08 -16.94
CA PRO A 371 10.42 0.83 -16.61
C PRO A 371 9.91 0.19 -17.89
N LYS A 372 9.96 -1.14 -17.98
CA LYS A 372 9.43 -1.90 -19.12
C LYS A 372 7.90 -1.76 -19.21
N HIS A 373 7.24 -1.73 -18.06
CA HIS A 373 5.79 -1.55 -17.94
C HIS A 373 5.48 -0.18 -17.36
N ARG A 374 4.57 0.54 -18.01
CA ARG A 374 3.98 1.79 -17.54
C ARG A 374 2.50 1.53 -17.30
N TYR A 375 2.11 1.59 -16.04
CA TYR A 375 0.72 1.57 -15.64
C TYR A 375 0.21 2.99 -15.44
#